data_d948c51be1b93ea3ef6c04d2a3e53bc4
#
_entry.id   d948c51be1b93ea3ef6c04d2a3e53bc4
#
_cell.length_a   1.000
_cell.length_b   1.000
_cell.length_c   1.000
_cell.angle_alpha   90.00
_cell.angle_beta   90.00
_cell.angle_gamma   90.00
#
_symmetry.space_group_name_H-M   'P 1'
#
loop_
_entity.id
_entity.type
_entity.pdbx_description
1 polymer ?
#
loop_
_entity_poly.entity_id
_entity_poly.type
_entity_poly.pdbx_seq_one_letter_code
_entity_poly.pdbx_strand_id
1 'polypeptide(L)'
;MPEKTTLILNADDLISDTVAPQNKRVYFGIDRMPSDVTDCVNLLNDRQICPKCSAKLQYTYRRYHHIGHAVCPSCGFHSPDAQYLAQNVDIAGGTLQLREGENVREYKLVSDSIFNIYNMVTVIAVLRQLGYSEEKVHEMMAHAAVPSTRHGDHQVGGFHIITQMSKGLNAFATSRAFDYIAGLPGQKELFLMINDQACEKRWSENVCWLYDTDFEFLNRDDVVQIVCTGKRGLDYKLRMLLAGIPAERICYEPDDLKALELLQFRPGDEICLLHDVEVDQTERIYNRLAELAEAHSKHEEVQA
;
A
#
# COMPACT_ATOMS: atom_id res chain seq x y z
N MET A 1 -2.00 -3.64 -28.66
CA MET A 1 -2.06 -2.20 -28.41
C MET A 1 -1.67 -1.46 -29.70
N PRO A 2 -2.35 -0.35 -30.10
CA PRO A 2 -1.97 0.37 -31.31
C PRO A 2 -0.53 0.89 -31.24
N GLU A 3 0.24 0.82 -32.34
CA GLU A 3 1.66 1.23 -32.35
C GLU A 3 1.87 2.73 -32.03
N LYS A 4 0.89 3.58 -32.34
CA LYS A 4 0.92 5.02 -32.04
C LYS A 4 0.71 5.37 -30.57
N THR A 5 0.37 4.38 -29.70
CA THR A 5 0.17 4.61 -28.28
C THR A 5 1.51 4.81 -27.60
N THR A 6 1.69 5.90 -26.88
CA THR A 6 2.83 6.08 -25.96
C THR A 6 2.52 5.45 -24.62
N LEU A 7 3.42 4.63 -24.11
CA LEU A 7 3.32 4.00 -22.80
C LEU A 7 4.06 4.85 -21.76
N ILE A 8 3.43 5.11 -20.63
CA ILE A 8 4.06 5.73 -19.48
C ILE A 8 4.21 4.63 -18.43
N LEU A 9 5.44 4.19 -18.17
CA LEU A 9 5.77 2.99 -17.42
C LEU A 9 6.64 3.31 -16.21
N ASN A 10 6.49 2.50 -15.17
CA ASN A 10 7.38 2.55 -14.02
C ASN A 10 8.73 1.91 -14.38
N ALA A 11 9.82 2.66 -14.30
CA ALA A 11 11.18 2.19 -14.56
C ALA A 11 11.63 1.11 -13.54
N ASP A 12 11.07 1.17 -12.32
CA ASP A 12 11.37 0.22 -11.25
C ASP A 12 10.56 -1.08 -11.37
N ASP A 13 9.64 -1.18 -12.38
CA ASP A 13 8.81 -2.36 -12.63
C ASP A 13 9.19 -3.05 -13.94
N LEU A 14 10.06 -4.04 -13.86
CA LEU A 14 10.46 -4.82 -15.02
C LEU A 14 9.36 -5.71 -15.61
N ILE A 15 8.22 -5.88 -14.92
CA ILE A 15 7.07 -6.60 -15.50
C ILE A 15 6.36 -5.69 -16.49
N SER A 16 6.04 -4.47 -16.08
CA SER A 16 5.41 -3.49 -16.98
C SER A 16 6.32 -3.11 -18.16
N ASP A 17 7.65 -3.15 -17.99
CA ASP A 17 8.61 -2.93 -19.06
C ASP A 17 8.49 -3.95 -20.22
N THR A 18 7.93 -5.13 -19.99
CA THR A 18 7.74 -6.13 -21.05
C THR A 18 6.48 -5.91 -21.89
N VAL A 19 5.60 -4.99 -21.50
CA VAL A 19 4.32 -4.76 -22.18
C VAL A 19 4.55 -4.00 -23.50
N ALA A 20 4.00 -4.52 -24.60
CA ALA A 20 4.02 -3.91 -25.92
C ALA A 20 5.38 -3.28 -26.30
N PRO A 21 6.44 -4.09 -26.49
CA PRO A 21 7.83 -3.61 -26.64
C PRO A 21 8.06 -2.74 -27.88
N GLN A 22 7.14 -2.76 -28.84
CA GLN A 22 7.19 -1.95 -30.08
C GLN A 22 6.70 -0.52 -29.88
N ASN A 23 5.99 -0.21 -28.77
CA ASN A 23 5.43 1.10 -28.55
C ASN A 23 6.46 2.10 -27.99
N LYS A 24 6.27 3.39 -28.31
CA LYS A 24 7.03 4.48 -27.68
C LYS A 24 6.84 4.43 -26.15
N ARG A 25 7.92 4.62 -25.40
CA ARG A 25 7.93 4.53 -23.94
C ARG A 25 8.46 5.79 -23.31
N VAL A 26 7.87 6.14 -22.19
CA VAL A 26 8.32 7.19 -21.27
C VAL A 26 8.34 6.55 -19.89
N TYR A 27 9.43 6.72 -19.16
CA TYR A 27 9.60 6.08 -17.85
C TYR A 27 9.58 7.12 -16.75
N PHE A 28 8.89 6.76 -15.67
CA PHE A 28 8.98 7.42 -14.38
C PHE A 28 9.53 6.44 -13.34
N GLY A 29 10.09 6.95 -12.26
CA GLY A 29 10.65 6.11 -11.20
C GLY A 29 11.00 6.92 -9.96
N ILE A 30 11.46 6.23 -8.93
CA ILE A 30 11.97 6.83 -7.70
C ILE A 30 13.38 6.31 -7.50
N ASP A 31 14.33 7.22 -7.31
CA ASP A 31 15.72 6.89 -7.00
C ASP A 31 15.83 6.09 -5.69
N ARG A 32 16.99 5.49 -5.48
CA ARG A 32 17.24 4.69 -4.27
C ARG A 32 16.95 5.49 -3.00
N MET A 33 16.17 4.89 -2.12
CA MET A 33 15.83 5.44 -0.80
C MET A 33 16.64 4.73 0.30
N PRO A 34 16.84 5.38 1.47
CA PRO A 34 17.54 4.74 2.60
C PRO A 34 16.87 3.45 3.11
N SER A 35 15.56 3.32 2.95
CA SER A 35 14.78 2.14 3.33
C SER A 35 14.86 0.98 2.33
N ASP A 36 15.42 1.21 1.13
CA ASP A 36 15.51 0.17 0.12
C ASP A 36 16.57 -0.87 0.47
N VAL A 37 16.26 -2.13 0.22
CA VAL A 37 17.13 -3.29 0.44
C VAL A 37 17.54 -3.93 -0.88
N THR A 38 18.40 -4.93 -0.87
CA THR A 38 18.77 -5.70 -2.08
C THR A 38 17.98 -7.00 -2.20
N ASP A 39 17.67 -7.61 -1.07
CA ASP A 39 16.93 -8.86 -1.02
C ASP A 39 15.42 -8.62 -0.95
N CYS A 40 14.65 -9.56 -1.48
CA CYS A 40 13.19 -9.50 -1.39
C CYS A 40 12.74 -9.90 0.01
N VAL A 41 12.03 -9.01 0.69
CA VAL A 41 11.43 -9.25 2.02
C VAL A 41 10.01 -9.79 1.93
N ASN A 42 9.43 -9.80 0.74
CA ASN A 42 8.06 -10.27 0.48
C ASN A 42 8.03 -11.76 0.15
N LEU A 43 6.91 -12.41 0.39
CA LEU A 43 6.67 -13.81 -0.02
C LEU A 43 6.82 -14.00 -1.52
N LEU A 44 6.18 -13.11 -2.29
CA LEU A 44 6.31 -13.12 -3.74
C LEU A 44 7.61 -12.45 -4.16
N ASN A 45 8.55 -13.27 -4.63
CA ASN A 45 9.83 -12.83 -5.18
C ASN A 45 9.81 -12.97 -6.70
N ASP A 46 9.06 -12.10 -7.34
CA ASP A 46 8.93 -12.08 -8.80
C ASP A 46 10.17 -11.50 -9.49
N ARG A 47 10.22 -11.71 -10.81
CA ARG A 47 11.22 -11.13 -11.70
C ARG A 47 12.68 -11.39 -11.27
N GLN A 48 12.97 -12.65 -10.96
CA GLN A 48 14.33 -13.05 -10.62
C GLN A 48 15.21 -13.34 -11.84
N ILE A 49 14.60 -13.54 -13.01
CA ILE A 49 15.25 -14.04 -14.23
C ILE A 49 15.26 -12.94 -15.29
N CYS A 50 16.42 -12.76 -15.91
CA CYS A 50 16.62 -11.81 -17.00
C CYS A 50 15.74 -12.17 -18.21
N PRO A 51 14.94 -11.22 -18.74
CA PRO A 51 14.08 -11.48 -19.89
C PRO A 51 14.85 -11.66 -21.20
N LYS A 52 16.14 -11.28 -21.25
CA LYS A 52 16.98 -11.37 -22.45
C LYS A 52 17.79 -12.66 -22.53
N CYS A 53 18.37 -13.10 -21.41
CA CYS A 53 19.33 -14.24 -21.43
C CYS A 53 19.05 -15.32 -20.38
N SER A 54 17.95 -15.21 -19.63
CA SER A 54 17.53 -16.14 -18.58
C SER A 54 18.52 -16.32 -17.41
N ALA A 55 19.56 -15.52 -17.31
CA ALA A 55 20.43 -15.49 -16.14
C ALA A 55 19.72 -14.85 -14.93
N LYS A 56 20.17 -15.16 -13.73
CA LYS A 56 19.65 -14.56 -12.50
C LYS A 56 19.96 -13.06 -12.47
N LEU A 57 18.93 -12.25 -12.20
CA LEU A 57 19.05 -10.80 -12.00
C LEU A 57 19.66 -10.51 -10.62
N GLN A 58 20.42 -9.41 -10.56
CA GLN A 58 20.87 -8.79 -9.31
C GLN A 58 20.15 -7.45 -9.15
N TYR A 59 19.61 -7.20 -7.97
CA TYR A 59 18.99 -5.92 -7.66
C TYR A 59 20.00 -5.00 -6.97
N THR A 60 20.16 -3.81 -7.50
CA THR A 60 20.95 -2.76 -6.85
C THR A 60 20.20 -2.16 -5.67
N TYR A 61 18.86 -2.13 -5.78
CA TYR A 61 17.93 -1.92 -4.70
C TYR A 61 16.56 -2.54 -5.01
N ARG A 62 15.84 -2.94 -3.97
CA ARG A 62 14.43 -3.32 -3.98
C ARG A 62 13.67 -2.49 -2.97
N ARG A 63 12.49 -2.11 -3.34
CA ARG A 63 11.56 -1.36 -2.51
C ARG A 63 10.49 -2.24 -1.92
N TYR A 64 9.88 -3.06 -2.75
CA TYR A 64 8.95 -4.13 -2.38
C TYR A 64 8.74 -5.08 -3.58
N HIS A 65 8.50 -6.36 -3.33
CA HIS A 65 8.34 -7.40 -4.37
C HIS A 65 9.43 -7.30 -5.45
N HIS A 66 9.03 -7.09 -6.70
CA HIS A 66 9.93 -6.88 -7.84
C HIS A 66 10.20 -5.40 -8.15
N ILE A 67 9.58 -4.48 -7.42
CA ILE A 67 9.77 -3.04 -7.63
C ILE A 67 11.16 -2.63 -7.11
N GLY A 68 11.98 -2.15 -8.00
CA GLY A 68 13.36 -1.77 -7.72
C GLY A 68 14.22 -1.74 -8.99
N HIS A 69 15.49 -1.54 -8.83
CA HIS A 69 16.43 -1.45 -9.96
C HIS A 69 17.28 -2.71 -10.05
N ALA A 70 17.19 -3.42 -11.17
CA ALA A 70 17.90 -4.67 -11.41
C ALA A 70 18.90 -4.55 -12.56
N VAL A 71 19.95 -5.38 -12.48
CA VAL A 71 20.99 -5.54 -13.50
C VAL A 71 21.22 -7.02 -13.75
N CYS A 72 21.40 -7.40 -15.01
CA CYS A 72 21.83 -8.73 -15.38
C CYS A 72 23.38 -8.79 -15.49
N PRO A 73 24.06 -9.56 -14.66
CA PRO A 73 25.53 -9.64 -14.71
C PRO A 73 26.05 -10.35 -15.97
N SER A 74 25.18 -11.12 -16.67
CA SER A 74 25.58 -11.92 -17.83
C SER A 74 25.47 -11.16 -19.16
N CYS A 75 24.46 -10.30 -19.34
CA CYS A 75 24.24 -9.63 -20.63
C CYS A 75 24.11 -8.11 -20.53
N GLY A 76 24.26 -7.53 -19.33
CA GLY A 76 24.18 -6.08 -19.13
C GLY A 76 22.74 -5.52 -19.22
N PHE A 77 21.69 -6.36 -19.33
CA PHE A 77 20.32 -5.88 -19.24
C PHE A 77 20.11 -5.22 -17.87
N HIS A 78 19.43 -4.11 -17.84
CA HIS A 78 19.12 -3.38 -16.59
C HIS A 78 17.73 -2.74 -16.66
N SER A 79 17.22 -2.31 -15.50
CA SER A 79 16.03 -1.47 -15.42
C SER A 79 16.22 -0.20 -16.24
N PRO A 80 15.19 0.28 -16.97
CA PRO A 80 15.30 1.48 -17.80
C PRO A 80 15.54 2.74 -16.96
N ASP A 81 16.19 3.73 -17.59
CA ASP A 81 16.37 5.05 -16.98
C ASP A 81 15.06 5.84 -17.00
N ALA A 82 14.69 6.43 -15.87
CA ALA A 82 13.49 7.23 -15.75
C ALA A 82 13.72 8.66 -16.29
N GLN A 83 12.82 9.12 -17.20
CA GLN A 83 12.75 10.52 -17.65
C GLN A 83 12.19 11.43 -16.55
N TYR A 84 11.26 10.90 -15.75
CA TYR A 84 10.67 11.55 -14.59
C TYR A 84 11.14 10.83 -13.35
N LEU A 85 12.22 11.30 -12.73
CA LEU A 85 12.83 10.63 -11.58
C LEU A 85 12.61 11.44 -10.31
N ALA A 86 11.87 10.88 -9.36
CA ALA A 86 11.83 11.40 -8.01
C ALA A 86 13.14 11.04 -7.29
N GLN A 87 13.83 12.02 -6.78
CA GLN A 87 15.08 11.90 -6.03
C GLN A 87 14.99 12.69 -4.73
N ASN A 88 15.87 12.40 -3.77
CA ASN A 88 15.89 13.09 -2.49
C ASN A 88 14.50 13.11 -1.81
N VAL A 89 13.82 11.94 -1.82
CA VAL A 89 12.51 11.80 -1.17
C VAL A 89 12.70 11.90 0.33
N ASP A 90 12.19 12.99 0.91
CA ASP A 90 12.17 13.24 2.35
C ASP A 90 10.75 13.06 2.88
N ILE A 91 10.45 11.86 3.40
CA ILE A 91 9.14 11.53 3.94
C ILE A 91 8.84 12.38 5.18
N ALA A 92 9.81 12.58 6.06
CA ALA A 92 9.65 13.34 7.29
C ALA A 92 9.45 14.84 7.01
N GLY A 93 10.20 15.39 6.04
CA GLY A 93 10.06 16.78 5.58
C GLY A 93 8.87 16.99 4.63
N GLY A 94 8.23 15.91 4.15
CA GLY A 94 7.08 15.96 3.26
C GLY A 94 7.39 16.50 1.86
N THR A 95 8.60 16.27 1.34
CA THR A 95 9.04 16.78 0.03
C THR A 95 9.77 15.73 -0.81
N LEU A 96 9.83 15.97 -2.10
CA LEU A 96 10.69 15.28 -3.05
C LEU A 96 11.22 16.24 -4.11
N GLN A 97 12.33 15.90 -4.74
CA GLN A 97 12.82 16.57 -5.94
C GLN A 97 12.50 15.72 -7.16
N LEU A 98 11.80 16.27 -8.14
CA LEU A 98 11.56 15.61 -9.42
C LEU A 98 12.53 16.14 -10.47
N ARG A 99 13.29 15.24 -11.08
CA ARG A 99 14.16 15.50 -12.23
C ARG A 99 13.43 15.15 -13.52
N GLU A 100 13.36 16.13 -14.45
CA GLU A 100 12.91 15.97 -15.82
C GLU A 100 14.03 16.50 -16.76
N GLY A 101 14.79 15.59 -17.37
CA GLY A 101 16.00 15.95 -18.11
C GLY A 101 17.05 16.58 -17.20
N GLU A 102 17.42 17.85 -17.47
CA GLU A 102 18.35 18.64 -16.64
C GLU A 102 17.63 19.47 -15.57
N ASN A 103 16.31 19.62 -15.67
CA ASN A 103 15.51 20.38 -14.73
C ASN A 103 15.24 19.56 -13.47
N VAL A 104 15.38 20.20 -12.31
CA VAL A 104 15.04 19.63 -11.00
C VAL A 104 14.13 20.61 -10.29
N ARG A 105 12.97 20.09 -9.82
CA ARG A 105 12.00 20.91 -9.09
C ARG A 105 11.53 20.18 -7.84
N GLU A 106 11.39 20.93 -6.75
CA GLU A 106 10.84 20.40 -5.51
C GLU A 106 9.31 20.38 -5.57
N TYR A 107 8.73 19.30 -5.02
CA TYR A 107 7.30 19.07 -4.87
C TYR A 107 6.99 18.68 -3.44
N LYS A 108 5.85 19.13 -2.92
CA LYS A 108 5.28 18.63 -1.67
C LYS A 108 4.72 17.24 -1.88
N LEU A 109 4.99 16.32 -0.95
CA LEU A 109 4.40 14.98 -0.98
C LEU A 109 2.89 15.04 -0.74
N VAL A 110 2.15 14.24 -1.48
CA VAL A 110 0.70 14.05 -1.28
C VAL A 110 0.39 13.06 -0.15
N SER A 111 1.38 12.25 0.24
CA SER A 111 1.30 11.21 1.27
C SER A 111 2.72 10.71 1.59
N ASP A 112 2.90 10.14 2.78
CA ASP A 112 4.10 9.44 3.22
C ASP A 112 4.24 8.02 2.64
N SER A 113 3.16 7.49 2.08
CA SER A 113 3.11 6.14 1.52
C SER A 113 3.81 6.06 0.16
N ILE A 114 4.74 5.11 0.04
CA ILE A 114 5.57 4.93 -1.16
C ILE A 114 4.76 4.71 -2.45
N PHE A 115 3.64 4.01 -2.39
CA PHE A 115 2.80 3.80 -3.57
C PHE A 115 2.07 5.09 -3.99
N ASN A 116 1.72 5.99 -3.06
CA ASN A 116 1.17 7.29 -3.39
C ASN A 116 2.23 8.23 -3.96
N ILE A 117 3.49 8.08 -3.56
CA ILE A 117 4.62 8.79 -4.18
C ILE A 117 4.77 8.34 -5.65
N TYR A 118 4.71 7.04 -5.95
CA TYR A 118 4.67 6.55 -7.34
C TYR A 118 3.48 7.09 -8.11
N ASN A 119 2.28 7.11 -7.51
CA ASN A 119 1.08 7.67 -8.14
C ASN A 119 1.29 9.17 -8.47
N MET A 120 1.86 9.94 -7.56
CA MET A 120 2.19 11.34 -7.75
C MET A 120 3.14 11.53 -8.95
N VAL A 121 4.24 10.80 -9.00
CA VAL A 121 5.21 10.87 -10.11
C VAL A 121 4.56 10.44 -11.43
N THR A 122 3.69 9.43 -11.40
CA THR A 122 2.90 9.01 -12.57
C THR A 122 2.02 10.13 -13.09
N VAL A 123 1.26 10.80 -12.19
CA VAL A 123 0.39 11.92 -12.56
C VAL A 123 1.19 13.05 -13.20
N ILE A 124 2.32 13.42 -12.62
CA ILE A 124 3.21 14.44 -13.18
C ILE A 124 3.66 14.02 -14.58
N ALA A 125 4.17 12.80 -14.76
CA ALA A 125 4.62 12.30 -16.05
C ALA A 125 3.50 12.32 -17.11
N VAL A 126 2.28 11.90 -16.73
CA VAL A 126 1.10 11.94 -17.62
C VAL A 126 0.75 13.36 -18.03
N LEU A 127 0.65 14.30 -17.09
CA LEU A 127 0.30 15.69 -17.37
C LEU A 127 1.34 16.35 -18.25
N ARG A 128 2.64 16.11 -18.03
CA ARG A 128 3.72 16.59 -18.86
C ARG A 128 3.64 16.02 -20.28
N GLN A 129 3.34 14.74 -20.44
CA GLN A 129 3.16 14.10 -21.76
C GLN A 129 1.89 14.58 -22.48
N LEU A 130 0.88 15.05 -21.75
CA LEU A 130 -0.30 15.73 -22.31
C LEU A 130 -0.03 17.20 -22.73
N GLY A 131 1.18 17.73 -22.48
CA GLY A 131 1.62 19.05 -22.92
C GLY A 131 1.38 20.18 -21.91
N TYR A 132 1.02 19.88 -20.66
CA TYR A 132 0.97 20.91 -19.62
C TYR A 132 2.40 21.40 -19.30
N SER A 133 2.55 22.72 -19.05
CA SER A 133 3.85 23.26 -18.65
C SER A 133 4.26 22.77 -17.26
N GLU A 134 5.55 22.81 -16.95
CA GLU A 134 6.09 22.43 -15.66
C GLU A 134 5.48 23.26 -14.52
N GLU A 135 5.34 24.57 -14.74
CA GLU A 135 4.74 25.52 -13.75
C GLU A 135 3.29 25.15 -13.45
N LYS A 136 2.51 24.80 -14.51
CA LYS A 136 1.10 24.44 -14.34
C LYS A 136 0.95 23.15 -13.61
N VAL A 137 1.78 22.15 -13.91
CA VAL A 137 1.77 20.87 -13.20
C VAL A 137 2.18 21.06 -11.74
N HIS A 138 3.20 21.86 -11.46
CA HIS A 138 3.62 22.17 -10.10
C HIS A 138 2.49 22.84 -9.29
N GLU A 139 1.81 23.83 -9.87
CA GLU A 139 0.64 24.48 -9.26
C GLU A 139 -0.48 23.47 -8.94
N MET A 140 -0.81 22.59 -9.89
CA MET A 140 -1.84 21.56 -9.70
C MET A 140 -1.47 20.59 -8.58
N MET A 141 -0.22 20.14 -8.54
CA MET A 141 0.27 19.20 -7.54
C MET A 141 0.34 19.81 -6.14
N ALA A 142 0.53 21.13 -6.01
CA ALA A 142 0.50 21.81 -4.71
C ALA A 142 -0.87 21.72 -4.00
N HIS A 143 -1.93 21.43 -4.75
CA HIS A 143 -3.30 21.28 -4.24
C HIS A 143 -3.79 19.80 -4.29
N ALA A 144 -2.94 18.88 -4.76
CA ALA A 144 -3.30 17.48 -4.83
C ALA A 144 -3.34 16.84 -3.44
N ALA A 145 -4.29 15.95 -3.23
CA ALA A 145 -4.42 15.17 -2.00
C ALA A 145 -4.87 13.73 -2.32
N VAL A 146 -4.53 12.81 -1.45
CA VAL A 146 -5.09 11.45 -1.50
C VAL A 146 -6.55 11.51 -1.04
N PRO A 147 -7.50 10.91 -1.78
CA PRO A 147 -8.90 10.87 -1.36
C PRO A 147 -9.06 10.17 0.00
N SER A 148 -9.89 10.75 0.89
CA SER A 148 -10.18 10.18 2.21
C SER A 148 -10.78 8.78 2.16
N THR A 149 -11.40 8.40 1.05
CA THR A 149 -11.88 7.03 0.80
C THR A 149 -10.76 6.00 0.64
N ARG A 150 -9.50 6.42 0.55
CA ARG A 150 -8.35 5.52 0.42
C ARG A 150 -7.49 5.47 1.67
N HIS A 151 -7.38 6.59 2.35
CA HIS A 151 -6.60 6.72 3.58
C HIS A 151 -7.20 7.84 4.42
N GLY A 152 -7.42 7.58 5.70
CA GLY A 152 -7.86 8.56 6.68
C GLY A 152 -7.07 8.41 7.97
N ASP A 153 -6.83 9.55 8.61
CA ASP A 153 -6.11 9.70 9.87
C ASP A 153 -7.00 10.57 10.78
N HIS A 154 -7.48 9.98 11.88
CA HIS A 154 -8.52 10.57 12.70
C HIS A 154 -8.21 10.46 14.18
N GLN A 155 -8.49 11.53 14.95
CA GLN A 155 -8.46 11.52 16.41
C GLN A 155 -9.91 11.50 16.93
N VAL A 156 -10.29 10.43 17.62
CA VAL A 156 -11.67 10.25 18.12
C VAL A 156 -11.64 9.70 19.53
N GLY A 157 -12.23 10.39 20.49
CA GLY A 157 -12.33 9.92 21.88
C GLY A 157 -10.98 9.62 22.54
N GLY A 158 -9.89 10.31 22.13
CA GLY A 158 -8.55 10.01 22.63
C GLY A 158 -7.84 8.86 21.92
N PHE A 159 -8.50 8.15 20.99
CA PHE A 159 -7.93 7.10 20.16
C PHE A 159 -7.49 7.66 18.81
N HIS A 160 -6.38 7.16 18.29
CA HIS A 160 -5.94 7.40 16.93
C HIS A 160 -6.48 6.30 16.01
N ILE A 161 -7.33 6.67 15.06
CA ILE A 161 -7.98 5.74 14.13
C ILE A 161 -7.45 5.98 12.72
N ILE A 162 -6.81 4.97 12.15
CA ILE A 162 -6.32 4.97 10.77
C ILE A 162 -7.24 4.11 9.92
N THR A 163 -7.81 4.69 8.86
CA THR A 163 -8.54 3.94 7.84
C THR A 163 -7.64 3.75 6.61
N GLN A 164 -7.50 2.51 6.17
CA GLN A 164 -6.63 2.18 5.05
C GLN A 164 -7.32 1.22 4.09
N MET A 165 -7.46 1.64 2.82
CA MET A 165 -7.92 0.74 1.77
C MET A 165 -6.82 -0.28 1.46
N SER A 166 -7.08 -1.54 1.76
CA SER A 166 -6.17 -2.66 1.43
C SER A 166 -6.50 -3.32 0.10
N LYS A 167 -7.68 -3.07 -0.47
CA LYS A 167 -8.15 -3.56 -1.76
C LYS A 167 -8.06 -5.08 -1.88
N GLY A 168 -9.04 -5.78 -1.33
CA GLY A 168 -9.17 -7.24 -1.42
C GLY A 168 -8.98 -7.78 -2.85
N LEU A 169 -8.65 -9.06 -2.97
CA LEU A 169 -8.27 -9.74 -4.21
C LEU A 169 -6.94 -9.24 -4.84
N ASN A 170 -6.21 -8.38 -4.15
CA ASN A 170 -4.93 -7.85 -4.61
C ASN A 170 -3.86 -8.02 -3.52
N ALA A 171 -3.10 -9.12 -3.61
CA ALA A 171 -2.04 -9.46 -2.65
C ALA A 171 -1.02 -8.33 -2.47
N PHE A 172 -0.61 -7.67 -3.56
CA PHE A 172 0.37 -6.58 -3.51
C PHE A 172 -0.17 -5.37 -2.74
N ALA A 173 -1.40 -4.94 -3.03
CA ALA A 173 -2.00 -3.79 -2.35
C ALA A 173 -2.20 -4.07 -0.86
N THR A 174 -2.68 -5.27 -0.52
CA THR A 174 -2.88 -5.70 0.87
C THR A 174 -1.56 -5.82 1.61
N SER A 175 -0.53 -6.43 1.01
CA SER A 175 0.83 -6.49 1.60
C SER A 175 1.39 -5.11 1.89
N ARG A 176 1.17 -4.13 0.99
CA ARG A 176 1.61 -2.75 1.21
C ARG A 176 0.85 -2.06 2.35
N ALA A 177 -0.46 -2.33 2.48
CA ALA A 177 -1.22 -1.83 3.62
C ALA A 177 -0.69 -2.42 4.95
N PHE A 178 -0.36 -3.71 4.98
CA PHE A 178 0.22 -4.35 6.16
C PHE A 178 1.61 -3.79 6.50
N ASP A 179 2.47 -3.59 5.49
CA ASP A 179 3.80 -2.99 5.68
C ASP A 179 3.71 -1.55 6.21
N TYR A 180 2.77 -0.75 5.68
CA TYR A 180 2.52 0.60 6.17
C TYR A 180 2.12 0.59 7.65
N ILE A 181 1.15 -0.26 8.03
CA ILE A 181 0.71 -0.41 9.42
C ILE A 181 1.84 -0.91 10.32
N ALA A 182 2.65 -1.87 9.85
CA ALA A 182 3.81 -2.35 10.59
C ALA A 182 4.83 -1.25 10.87
N GLY A 183 4.92 -0.24 10.02
CA GLY A 183 5.78 0.94 10.20
C GLY A 183 5.25 2.00 11.15
N LEU A 184 3.97 1.96 11.53
CA LEU A 184 3.37 2.92 12.46
C LEU A 184 3.97 2.78 13.87
N PRO A 185 4.06 3.88 14.65
CA PRO A 185 4.50 3.80 16.04
C PRO A 185 3.46 3.13 16.95
N GLY A 186 3.85 2.77 18.16
CA GLY A 186 2.94 2.28 19.20
C GLY A 186 2.39 0.87 18.96
N GLN A 187 1.52 0.44 19.87
CA GLN A 187 0.78 -0.82 19.74
C GLN A 187 -0.43 -0.63 18.82
N LYS A 188 -0.89 -1.71 18.18
CA LYS A 188 -1.92 -1.64 17.15
C LYS A 188 -3.00 -2.70 17.39
N GLU A 189 -4.25 -2.25 17.33
CA GLU A 189 -5.43 -3.10 17.17
C GLU A 189 -5.90 -3.00 15.72
N LEU A 190 -6.02 -4.12 15.02
CA LEU A 190 -6.41 -4.16 13.61
C LEU A 190 -7.83 -4.68 13.46
N PHE A 191 -8.61 -4.01 12.63
CA PHE A 191 -9.91 -4.47 12.16
C PHE A 191 -9.82 -4.76 10.66
N LEU A 192 -9.86 -6.04 10.28
CA LEU A 192 -9.74 -6.49 8.90
C LEU A 192 -11.10 -6.73 8.28
N MET A 193 -11.57 -5.78 7.51
CA MET A 193 -12.77 -5.84 6.69
C MET A 193 -12.37 -5.90 5.20
N ILE A 194 -11.54 -6.87 4.86
CA ILE A 194 -11.11 -7.11 3.49
C ILE A 194 -12.13 -8.06 2.87
N ASN A 195 -13.35 -7.55 2.67
CA ASN A 195 -14.43 -8.36 2.15
C ASN A 195 -14.17 -8.73 0.69
N ASP A 196 -14.38 -9.99 0.41
CA ASP A 196 -14.65 -10.39 -0.94
C ASP A 196 -16.06 -9.88 -1.32
N GLN A 197 -16.17 -9.24 -2.45
CA GLN A 197 -17.48 -8.88 -3.04
C GLN A 197 -18.33 -10.10 -3.40
N ALA A 198 -17.82 -11.32 -3.13
CA ALA A 198 -18.49 -12.58 -3.37
C ALA A 198 -19.73 -12.78 -2.49
N CYS A 199 -19.91 -11.98 -1.45
CA CYS A 199 -21.10 -12.09 -0.59
C CYS A 199 -22.40 -12.04 -1.37
N GLU A 200 -22.44 -11.33 -2.48
CA GLU A 200 -23.61 -11.18 -3.35
C GLU A 200 -23.50 -12.00 -4.65
N LYS A 201 -22.34 -12.55 -4.96
CA LYS A 201 -22.13 -13.35 -6.16
C LYS A 201 -22.58 -14.79 -5.97
N ARG A 202 -23.01 -15.43 -7.05
CA ARG A 202 -23.51 -16.81 -7.05
C ARG A 202 -22.42 -17.87 -7.18
N TRP A 203 -21.15 -17.46 -7.27
CA TRP A 203 -19.98 -18.34 -7.38
C TRP A 203 -19.01 -18.10 -6.24
N SER A 204 -18.22 -19.12 -5.90
CA SER A 204 -17.15 -18.94 -4.94
C SER A 204 -16.01 -18.13 -5.56
N GLU A 205 -15.45 -17.21 -4.80
CA GLU A 205 -14.26 -16.48 -5.23
C GLU A 205 -13.00 -17.27 -4.93
N ASN A 206 -12.00 -17.02 -5.77
CA ASN A 206 -10.66 -17.54 -5.55
C ASN A 206 -9.98 -16.76 -4.42
N VAL A 207 -9.66 -17.43 -3.33
CA VAL A 207 -8.96 -16.84 -2.17
C VAL A 207 -7.45 -17.11 -2.19
N CYS A 208 -6.89 -17.63 -3.29
CA CYS A 208 -5.46 -17.90 -3.39
C CYS A 208 -4.60 -16.66 -3.16
N TRP A 209 -5.11 -15.47 -3.48
CA TRP A 209 -4.42 -14.20 -3.23
C TRP A 209 -4.03 -13.98 -1.76
N LEU A 210 -4.76 -14.59 -0.80
CA LEU A 210 -4.41 -14.55 0.62
C LEU A 210 -3.06 -15.20 0.90
N TYR A 211 -2.72 -16.26 0.15
CA TYR A 211 -1.46 -16.98 0.32
C TYR A 211 -0.28 -16.27 -0.35
N ASP A 212 -0.58 -15.32 -1.23
CA ASP A 212 0.39 -14.43 -1.87
C ASP A 212 0.59 -13.11 -1.09
N THR A 213 -0.26 -12.88 -0.07
CA THR A 213 -0.24 -11.67 0.77
C THR A 213 0.69 -11.87 1.96
N ASP A 214 1.49 -10.86 2.26
CA ASP A 214 2.50 -10.86 3.34
C ASP A 214 1.87 -10.60 4.72
N PHE A 215 1.04 -11.53 5.22
CA PHE A 215 0.50 -11.48 6.59
C PHE A 215 1.60 -11.56 7.65
N GLU A 216 2.78 -12.00 7.28
CA GLU A 216 3.98 -12.06 8.11
C GLU A 216 4.38 -10.67 8.64
N PHE A 217 4.06 -9.59 7.94
CA PHE A 217 4.26 -8.21 8.43
C PHE A 217 3.45 -7.91 9.69
N LEU A 218 2.35 -8.64 9.92
CA LEU A 218 1.52 -8.49 11.11
C LEU A 218 1.97 -9.40 12.28
N ASN A 219 2.92 -10.32 12.06
CA ASN A 219 3.47 -11.18 13.13
C ASN A 219 4.54 -10.42 13.91
N ARG A 220 4.09 -9.46 14.73
CA ARG A 220 4.90 -8.54 15.51
C ARG A 220 4.31 -8.39 16.90
N ASP A 221 5.14 -8.09 17.89
CA ASP A 221 4.67 -7.91 19.27
C ASP A 221 3.86 -6.63 19.48
N ASP A 222 4.05 -5.64 18.61
CA ASP A 222 3.30 -4.39 18.61
C ASP A 222 1.93 -4.48 17.90
N VAL A 223 1.60 -5.61 17.25
CA VAL A 223 0.24 -5.94 16.79
C VAL A 223 -0.42 -6.79 17.85
N VAL A 224 -1.18 -6.16 18.74
CA VAL A 224 -1.70 -6.80 19.96
C VAL A 224 -3.01 -7.52 19.74
N GLN A 225 -3.80 -7.10 18.77
CA GLN A 225 -5.05 -7.75 18.40
C GLN A 225 -5.34 -7.59 16.89
N ILE A 226 -5.95 -8.63 16.31
CA ILE A 226 -6.50 -8.58 14.94
C ILE A 226 -7.91 -9.15 14.98
N VAL A 227 -8.89 -8.33 14.67
CA VAL A 227 -10.28 -8.72 14.50
C VAL A 227 -10.54 -8.87 13.00
N CYS A 228 -10.89 -10.06 12.56
CA CYS A 228 -11.30 -10.32 11.19
C CYS A 228 -12.80 -10.60 11.10
N THR A 229 -13.42 -10.08 10.06
CA THR A 229 -14.88 -10.13 9.88
C THR A 229 -15.27 -10.62 8.49
N GLY A 230 -16.58 -10.73 8.24
CA GLY A 230 -17.15 -11.15 6.98
C GLY A 230 -17.15 -12.66 6.76
N LYS A 231 -17.73 -13.09 5.65
CA LYS A 231 -17.93 -14.54 5.35
C LYS A 231 -16.63 -15.30 5.18
N ARG A 232 -15.55 -14.62 4.76
CA ARG A 232 -14.23 -15.21 4.54
C ARG A 232 -13.26 -15.01 5.71
N GLY A 233 -13.74 -14.46 6.84
CA GLY A 233 -12.91 -14.19 8.00
C GLY A 233 -12.17 -15.42 8.56
N LEU A 234 -12.73 -16.63 8.40
CA LEU A 234 -12.02 -17.87 8.79
C LEU A 234 -10.85 -18.20 7.86
N ASP A 235 -10.91 -17.86 6.56
CA ASP A 235 -9.78 -18.01 5.67
C ASP A 235 -8.65 -17.04 6.06
N TYR A 236 -8.98 -15.82 6.44
CA TYR A 236 -8.00 -14.84 6.98
C TYR A 236 -7.39 -15.35 8.28
N LYS A 237 -8.22 -15.85 9.20
CA LYS A 237 -7.74 -16.43 10.46
C LYS A 237 -6.77 -17.59 10.20
N LEU A 238 -7.11 -18.51 9.30
CA LEU A 238 -6.23 -19.62 8.91
C LEU A 238 -4.90 -19.07 8.35
N ARG A 239 -4.97 -18.11 7.42
CA ARG A 239 -3.77 -17.54 6.81
C ARG A 239 -2.87 -16.83 7.84
N MET A 240 -3.46 -16.11 8.79
CA MET A 240 -2.73 -15.48 9.89
C MET A 240 -2.03 -16.49 10.80
N LEU A 241 -2.70 -17.60 11.12
CA LEU A 241 -2.07 -18.70 11.87
C LEU A 241 -0.89 -19.31 11.11
N LEU A 242 -0.99 -19.47 9.79
CA LEU A 242 0.10 -19.92 8.93
C LEU A 242 1.25 -18.90 8.84
N ALA A 243 0.97 -17.62 9.02
CA ALA A 243 1.99 -16.56 9.14
C ALA A 243 2.67 -16.54 10.52
N GLY A 244 2.27 -17.44 11.44
CA GLY A 244 2.82 -17.54 12.77
C GLY A 244 2.23 -16.56 13.79
N ILE A 245 1.15 -15.84 13.45
CA ILE A 245 0.48 -14.94 14.40
C ILE A 245 -0.19 -15.77 15.50
N PRO A 246 0.05 -15.48 16.79
CA PRO A 246 -0.54 -16.21 17.91
C PRO A 246 -2.08 -16.22 17.86
N ALA A 247 -2.69 -17.39 18.09
CA ALA A 247 -4.14 -17.58 17.97
C ALA A 247 -4.94 -16.68 18.92
N GLU A 248 -4.39 -16.37 20.08
CA GLU A 248 -4.99 -15.50 21.09
C GLU A 248 -5.08 -14.04 20.67
N ARG A 249 -4.32 -13.63 19.68
CA ARG A 249 -4.39 -12.28 19.10
C ARG A 249 -5.44 -12.16 17.98
N ILE A 250 -6.00 -13.30 17.50
CA ILE A 250 -6.88 -13.32 16.33
C ILE A 250 -8.32 -13.59 16.76
N CYS A 251 -9.18 -12.58 16.64
CA CYS A 251 -10.62 -12.69 16.85
C CYS A 251 -11.35 -12.81 15.51
N TYR A 252 -12.50 -13.47 15.52
CA TYR A 252 -13.37 -13.59 14.34
C TYR A 252 -14.84 -13.47 14.72
N GLU A 253 -15.55 -12.62 14.00
CA GLU A 253 -17.00 -12.48 14.03
C GLU A 253 -17.48 -12.16 12.59
N PRO A 254 -18.40 -12.96 12.02
CA PRO A 254 -18.86 -12.74 10.64
C PRO A 254 -19.69 -11.47 10.42
N ASP A 255 -20.33 -10.95 11.46
CA ASP A 255 -21.10 -9.71 11.40
C ASP A 255 -20.17 -8.51 11.69
N ASP A 256 -20.03 -7.63 10.71
CA ASP A 256 -19.06 -6.51 10.76
C ASP A 256 -19.30 -5.57 11.98
N LEU A 257 -20.58 -5.30 12.31
CA LEU A 257 -20.92 -4.40 13.42
C LEU A 257 -20.64 -5.07 14.79
N LYS A 258 -20.94 -6.37 14.91
CA LYS A 258 -20.63 -7.12 16.13
C LYS A 258 -19.13 -7.34 16.30
N ALA A 259 -18.43 -7.50 15.18
CA ALA A 259 -16.98 -7.66 15.19
C ALA A 259 -16.27 -6.44 15.82
N LEU A 260 -16.79 -5.23 15.64
CA LEU A 260 -16.25 -4.03 16.27
C LEU A 260 -16.27 -4.09 17.81
N GLU A 261 -17.25 -4.80 18.39
CA GLU A 261 -17.36 -4.98 19.85
C GLU A 261 -16.26 -5.89 20.43
N LEU A 262 -15.49 -6.57 19.58
CA LEU A 262 -14.34 -7.38 19.99
C LEU A 262 -13.05 -6.56 20.15
N LEU A 263 -13.00 -5.34 19.61
CA LEU A 263 -11.85 -4.45 19.81
C LEU A 263 -11.72 -4.09 21.29
N GLN A 264 -10.48 -4.04 21.75
CA GLN A 264 -10.20 -3.82 23.19
C GLN A 264 -10.16 -2.35 23.57
N PHE A 265 -9.94 -1.47 22.61
CA PHE A 265 -9.84 -0.01 22.80
C PHE A 265 -8.84 0.34 23.92
N ARG A 266 -7.61 -0.21 23.83
CA ARG A 266 -6.58 0.07 24.81
C ARG A 266 -6.08 1.50 24.67
N PRO A 267 -5.99 2.27 25.76
CA PRO A 267 -5.48 3.64 25.71
C PRO A 267 -4.07 3.70 25.12
N GLY A 268 -3.90 4.57 24.14
CA GLY A 268 -2.62 4.78 23.45
C GLY A 268 -2.32 3.80 22.31
N ASP A 269 -3.21 2.84 22.03
CA ASP A 269 -3.06 1.97 20.86
C ASP A 269 -3.59 2.68 19.60
N GLU A 270 -2.95 2.35 18.46
CA GLU A 270 -3.43 2.72 17.12
C GLU A 270 -4.54 1.75 16.71
N ILE A 271 -5.70 2.24 16.34
CA ILE A 271 -6.78 1.41 15.77
C ILE A 271 -6.74 1.51 14.25
N CYS A 272 -6.44 0.40 13.58
CA CYS A 272 -6.29 0.36 12.13
C CYS A 272 -7.47 -0.38 11.49
N LEU A 273 -8.35 0.36 10.81
CA LEU A 273 -9.45 -0.19 10.00
C LEU A 273 -8.96 -0.43 8.57
N LEU A 274 -8.74 -1.69 8.21
CA LEU A 274 -8.41 -2.08 6.84
C LEU A 274 -9.68 -2.52 6.11
N HIS A 275 -9.96 -1.87 5.00
CA HIS A 275 -11.20 -2.05 4.25
C HIS A 275 -10.97 -2.28 2.76
N ASP A 276 -11.96 -2.79 2.07
CA ASP A 276 -12.01 -2.92 0.61
C ASP A 276 -12.58 -1.66 -0.05
N VAL A 277 -13.01 -1.77 -1.29
CA VAL A 277 -13.47 -0.67 -2.14
C VAL A 277 -14.91 -0.20 -1.85
N GLU A 278 -15.65 -0.90 -1.01
CA GLU A 278 -17.05 -0.62 -0.66
C GLU A 278 -17.15 0.60 0.28
N VAL A 279 -17.34 1.78 -0.31
CA VAL A 279 -17.33 3.06 0.42
C VAL A 279 -18.45 3.14 1.47
N ASP A 280 -19.70 2.80 1.09
CA ASP A 280 -20.87 2.90 2.00
C ASP A 280 -20.71 1.99 3.22
N GLN A 281 -20.20 0.78 3.02
CA GLN A 281 -19.92 -0.15 4.11
C GLN A 281 -18.81 0.37 5.02
N THR A 282 -17.74 0.87 4.43
CA THR A 282 -16.60 1.43 5.17
C THR A 282 -17.04 2.61 6.02
N GLU A 283 -17.83 3.53 5.47
CA GLU A 283 -18.35 4.68 6.20
C GLU A 283 -19.25 4.27 7.38
N ARG A 284 -20.14 3.31 7.16
CA ARG A 284 -21.00 2.77 8.23
C ARG A 284 -20.18 2.15 9.38
N ILE A 285 -19.16 1.36 9.03
CA ILE A 285 -18.28 0.71 10.02
C ILE A 285 -17.43 1.75 10.75
N TYR A 286 -16.86 2.72 10.03
CA TYR A 286 -16.09 3.79 10.63
C TYR A 286 -16.92 4.62 11.61
N ASN A 287 -18.15 5.01 11.24
CA ASN A 287 -19.03 5.78 12.13
C ASN A 287 -19.33 5.00 13.42
N ARG A 288 -19.59 3.68 13.31
CA ARG A 288 -19.79 2.85 14.50
C ARG A 288 -18.53 2.69 15.34
N LEU A 289 -17.37 2.53 14.72
CA LEU A 289 -16.07 2.50 15.40
C LEU A 289 -15.82 3.80 16.17
N ALA A 290 -16.10 4.95 15.57
CA ALA A 290 -15.97 6.26 16.20
C ALA A 290 -16.89 6.41 17.43
N GLU A 291 -18.16 5.98 17.32
CA GLU A 291 -19.09 5.96 18.47
C GLU A 291 -18.57 5.10 19.63
N LEU A 292 -18.01 3.92 19.32
CA LEU A 292 -17.45 3.04 20.34
C LEU A 292 -16.21 3.67 21.01
N ALA A 293 -15.32 4.27 20.23
CA ALA A 293 -14.14 4.97 20.72
C ALA A 293 -14.53 6.11 21.69
N GLU A 294 -15.53 6.93 21.33
CA GLU A 294 -16.04 7.97 22.22
C GLU A 294 -16.67 7.43 23.49
N ALA A 295 -17.38 6.29 23.41
CA ALA A 295 -18.00 5.67 24.57
C ALA A 295 -16.94 5.13 25.56
N HIS A 296 -15.88 4.49 25.05
CA HIS A 296 -14.77 3.99 25.86
C HIS A 296 -14.02 5.13 26.55
N SER A 297 -13.72 6.23 25.86
CA SER A 297 -13.08 7.41 26.45
C SER A 297 -13.87 7.96 27.68
N LYS A 298 -15.19 8.09 27.52
CA LYS A 298 -16.05 8.59 28.63
C LYS A 298 -16.09 7.66 29.85
N HIS A 299 -15.97 6.34 29.62
CA HIS A 299 -15.91 5.37 30.72
C HIS A 299 -14.60 5.45 31.49
N GLU A 300 -13.49 5.73 30.84
CA GLU A 300 -12.19 5.91 31.48
C GLU A 300 -12.12 7.19 32.33
N GLU A 301 -12.66 8.30 31.82
CA GLU A 301 -12.73 9.58 32.57
C GLU A 301 -13.56 9.48 33.86
N VAL A 302 -14.54 8.55 33.93
CA VAL A 302 -15.37 8.31 35.10
C VAL A 302 -14.68 7.42 36.14
N GLN A 303 -13.68 6.62 35.72
CA GLN A 303 -12.95 5.69 36.57
C GLN A 303 -11.61 6.23 37.09
N ALA A 304 -11.10 7.32 36.51
CA ALA A 304 -9.88 8.02 36.92
C ALA A 304 -10.19 9.12 37.96
#